data_fb4c8439232f813b51259555035c1b71
#
_entry.id   fb4c8439232f813b51259555035c1b71
#
_cell.length_a   1.000
_cell.length_b   1.000
_cell.length_c   1.000
_cell.angle_alpha   90.00
_cell.angle_beta   90.00
_cell.angle_gamma   90.00
#
_symmetry.space_group_name_H-M   'P 1'
#
loop_
_entity.id
_entity.type
_entity.pdbx_description
1 polymer ?
#
loop_
_entity_poly.entity_id
_entity_poly.type
_entity_poly.pdbx_seq_one_letter_code
_entity_poly.pdbx_strand_id
1 'polypeptide(L)'
;AEPIYVPLHPPLFNFNVDELEAAFRQHPKALILCNPSNPCGKVFTRAELELIADMAEKYDTYVITDEVYEHIVYAPYQHTYFATLPGMWQRTISCSSLSKTYSITGWRLGYTIAPPEITDRIKKVHDFLTVGAAAPLQEAVIPGLRFGQEYYNDLLATYTRKRDLFVEGLDAIGLQHTVPPVSYTHLRAHETLRHL
;
A
#
# COMPACT_ATOMS: atom_id res chain seq x y z
N ALA A 1 -19.17 10.66 0.17
CA ALA A 1 -18.22 10.95 -0.94
C ALA A 1 -18.62 10.11 -2.15
N GLU A 2 -18.45 10.65 -3.33
CA GLU A 2 -18.64 9.94 -4.59
C GLU A 2 -17.26 9.49 -5.11
N PRO A 3 -17.04 8.19 -5.36
CA PRO A 3 -15.75 7.70 -5.82
C PRO A 3 -15.57 7.90 -7.33
N ILE A 4 -14.37 8.32 -7.73
CA ILE A 4 -13.92 8.34 -9.12
C ILE A 4 -12.89 7.23 -9.26
N TYR A 5 -13.14 6.24 -10.11
CA TYR A 5 -12.26 5.09 -10.28
C TYR A 5 -11.29 5.31 -11.44
N VAL A 6 -10.01 5.04 -11.19
CA VAL A 6 -8.98 4.96 -12.22
C VAL A 6 -8.52 3.50 -12.29
N PRO A 7 -8.80 2.79 -13.39
CA PRO A 7 -8.47 1.38 -13.49
C PRO A 7 -6.97 1.14 -13.62
N LEU A 8 -6.52 0.01 -13.07
CA LEU A 8 -5.20 -0.53 -13.33
C LEU A 8 -5.33 -1.68 -14.34
N HIS A 9 -4.61 -1.59 -15.44
CA HIS A 9 -4.75 -2.49 -16.58
C HIS A 9 -3.77 -3.67 -16.50
N PRO A 10 -4.27 -4.93 -16.51
CA PRO A 10 -3.41 -6.11 -16.55
C PRO A 10 -2.64 -6.20 -17.89
N PRO A 11 -1.54 -6.97 -17.97
CA PRO A 11 -1.02 -7.84 -16.92
C PRO A 11 -0.13 -7.15 -15.87
N LEU A 12 0.37 -5.95 -16.14
CA LEU A 12 1.30 -5.21 -15.26
C LEU A 12 0.59 -4.25 -14.31
N PHE A 13 -0.73 -4.12 -14.42
CA PHE A 13 -1.54 -3.23 -13.61
C PHE A 13 -1.07 -1.77 -13.66
N ASN A 14 -0.69 -1.31 -14.86
CA ASN A 14 -0.39 0.10 -15.10
C ASN A 14 -1.67 0.91 -15.23
N PHE A 15 -1.64 2.15 -14.77
CA PHE A 15 -2.71 3.10 -15.06
C PHE A 15 -2.50 3.77 -16.42
N ASN A 16 -3.57 4.24 -17.03
CA ASN A 16 -3.51 5.10 -18.20
C ASN A 16 -3.40 6.56 -17.72
N VAL A 17 -2.44 7.31 -18.25
CA VAL A 17 -2.18 8.70 -17.85
C VAL A 17 -3.35 9.62 -18.17
N ASP A 18 -3.99 9.43 -19.32
CA ASP A 18 -5.13 10.27 -19.75
C ASP A 18 -6.36 10.01 -18.86
N GLU A 19 -6.60 8.74 -18.47
CA GLU A 19 -7.66 8.38 -17.54
C GLU A 19 -7.41 8.98 -16.14
N LEU A 20 -6.17 8.92 -15.67
CA LEU A 20 -5.78 9.51 -14.41
C LEU A 20 -5.97 11.05 -14.44
N GLU A 21 -5.49 11.71 -15.49
CA GLU A 21 -5.65 13.16 -15.63
C GLU A 21 -7.13 13.55 -15.75
N ALA A 22 -7.94 12.78 -16.47
CA ALA A 22 -9.38 13.00 -16.56
C ALA A 22 -10.09 12.90 -15.21
N ALA A 23 -9.61 12.00 -14.32
CA ALA A 23 -10.09 11.91 -12.95
C ALA A 23 -9.67 13.15 -12.12
N PHE A 24 -8.43 13.60 -12.22
CA PHE A 24 -7.95 14.80 -11.52
C PHE A 24 -8.62 16.09 -11.99
N ARG A 25 -9.00 16.19 -13.26
CA ARG A 25 -9.77 17.34 -13.79
C ARG A 25 -11.14 17.52 -13.15
N GLN A 26 -11.67 16.51 -12.48
CA GLN A 26 -12.89 16.59 -11.67
C GLN A 26 -12.65 17.18 -10.28
N HIS A 27 -11.43 17.63 -9.98
CA HIS A 27 -10.99 18.21 -8.71
C HIS A 27 -11.34 17.35 -7.48
N PRO A 28 -10.90 16.07 -7.44
CA PRO A 28 -11.13 15.23 -6.28
C PRO A 28 -10.47 15.83 -5.05
N LYS A 29 -11.10 15.74 -3.88
CA LYS A 29 -10.51 16.22 -2.62
C LYS A 29 -9.35 15.35 -2.16
N ALA A 30 -9.39 14.06 -2.47
CA ALA A 30 -8.33 13.12 -2.13
C ALA A 30 -8.23 11.99 -3.16
N LEU A 31 -7.00 11.52 -3.36
CA LEU A 31 -6.67 10.26 -4.02
C LEU A 31 -6.35 9.23 -2.92
N ILE A 32 -6.88 8.01 -3.04
CA ILE A 32 -6.44 6.86 -2.25
C ILE A 32 -5.50 6.05 -3.13
N LEU A 33 -4.25 5.87 -2.67
CA LEU A 33 -3.19 5.17 -3.37
C LEU A 33 -2.67 4.01 -2.53
N CYS A 34 -2.96 2.77 -2.94
CA CYS A 34 -2.40 1.58 -2.32
C CYS A 34 -1.08 1.21 -2.99
N ASN A 35 0.05 1.41 -2.30
CA ASN A 35 1.40 1.12 -2.80
C ASN A 35 2.31 0.60 -1.68
N PRO A 36 2.73 -0.64 -1.72
CA PRO A 36 2.44 -1.70 -2.71
C PRO A 36 0.97 -2.14 -2.70
N SER A 37 0.45 -2.47 -3.89
CA SER A 37 -0.99 -2.60 -4.10
C SER A 37 -1.53 -4.00 -3.75
N ASN A 38 -2.59 -4.00 -3.00
CA ASN A 38 -3.49 -5.13 -2.79
C ASN A 38 -4.82 -4.85 -3.54
N PRO A 39 -5.32 -5.72 -4.44
CA PRO A 39 -4.93 -7.13 -4.67
C PRO A 39 -4.00 -7.37 -5.86
N CYS A 40 -3.67 -6.38 -6.67
CA CYS A 40 -2.98 -6.62 -7.94
C CYS A 40 -1.47 -6.87 -7.81
N GLY A 41 -0.89 -6.63 -6.64
CA GLY A 41 0.53 -6.83 -6.39
C GLY A 41 1.44 -5.80 -7.05
N LYS A 42 0.90 -4.70 -7.61
CA LYS A 42 1.73 -3.67 -8.23
C LYS A 42 2.56 -2.93 -7.18
N VAL A 43 3.83 -2.68 -7.52
CA VAL A 43 4.67 -1.69 -6.88
C VAL A 43 4.85 -0.54 -7.88
N PHE A 44 4.39 0.64 -7.53
CA PHE A 44 4.54 1.81 -8.39
C PHE A 44 5.99 2.24 -8.45
N THR A 45 6.47 2.51 -9.65
CA THR A 45 7.81 3.07 -9.86
C THR A 45 7.87 4.50 -9.36
N ARG A 46 9.09 4.96 -9.07
CA ARG A 46 9.31 6.36 -8.67
C ARG A 46 8.76 7.33 -9.70
N ALA A 47 8.96 7.08 -11.00
CA ALA A 47 8.46 7.93 -12.08
C ALA A 47 6.91 7.99 -12.11
N GLU A 48 6.23 6.86 -11.89
CA GLU A 48 4.77 6.84 -11.80
C GLU A 48 4.28 7.64 -10.58
N LEU A 49 4.97 7.53 -9.45
CA LEU A 49 4.63 8.27 -8.24
C LEU A 49 4.88 9.77 -8.40
N GLU A 50 5.96 10.17 -9.06
CA GLU A 50 6.26 11.58 -9.38
C GLU A 50 5.18 12.17 -10.30
N LEU A 51 4.74 11.44 -11.31
CA LEU A 51 3.63 11.87 -12.18
C LEU A 51 2.31 12.04 -11.40
N ILE A 52 2.00 11.14 -10.47
CA ILE A 52 0.85 11.28 -9.58
C ILE A 52 1.01 12.51 -8.66
N ALA A 53 2.22 12.75 -8.17
CA ALA A 53 2.54 13.90 -7.33
C ALA A 53 2.33 15.23 -8.05
N ASP A 54 2.81 15.34 -9.29
CA ASP A 54 2.61 16.53 -10.14
C ASP A 54 1.11 16.82 -10.36
N MET A 55 0.32 15.78 -10.60
CA MET A 55 -1.13 15.92 -10.72
C MET A 55 -1.79 16.31 -9.40
N ALA A 56 -1.38 15.71 -8.28
CA ALA A 56 -1.91 16.04 -6.97
C ALA A 56 -1.61 17.50 -6.59
N GLU A 57 -0.45 18.01 -6.96
CA GLU A 57 -0.09 19.42 -6.77
C GLU A 57 -0.91 20.33 -7.69
N LYS A 58 -0.95 20.03 -9.01
CA LYS A 58 -1.66 20.80 -10.03
C LYS A 58 -3.15 20.97 -9.73
N TYR A 59 -3.80 19.93 -9.18
CA TYR A 59 -5.24 19.91 -8.92
C TYR A 59 -5.62 20.09 -7.44
N ASP A 60 -4.64 20.43 -6.59
CA ASP A 60 -4.80 20.63 -5.13
C ASP A 60 -5.51 19.46 -4.44
N THR A 61 -5.02 18.25 -4.70
CA THR A 61 -5.59 16.99 -4.20
C THR A 61 -4.73 16.45 -3.07
N TYR A 62 -5.34 16.04 -1.96
CA TYR A 62 -4.66 15.27 -0.92
C TYR A 62 -4.43 13.84 -1.38
N VAL A 63 -3.35 13.20 -0.88
CA VAL A 63 -3.07 11.79 -1.17
C VAL A 63 -3.07 10.99 0.13
N ILE A 64 -3.95 9.99 0.20
CA ILE A 64 -4.00 9.05 1.30
C ILE A 64 -3.36 7.76 0.81
N THR A 65 -2.23 7.37 1.37
CA THR A 65 -1.55 6.15 0.97
C THR A 65 -1.88 4.98 1.90
N ASP A 66 -1.94 3.77 1.33
CA ASP A 66 -1.89 2.52 2.08
C ASP A 66 -0.56 1.84 1.76
N GLU A 67 0.36 1.82 2.74
CA GLU A 67 1.75 1.38 2.57
C GLU A 67 2.05 0.10 3.40
N VAL A 68 1.02 -0.64 3.78
CA VAL A 68 1.14 -1.79 4.71
C VAL A 68 2.12 -2.88 4.27
N TYR A 69 2.47 -2.96 2.98
CA TYR A 69 3.42 -3.95 2.43
C TYR A 69 4.81 -3.37 2.16
N GLU A 70 5.14 -2.21 2.67
CA GLU A 70 6.38 -1.46 2.46
C GLU A 70 7.67 -2.26 2.67
N HIS A 71 7.66 -3.22 3.60
CA HIS A 71 8.82 -4.05 3.94
C HIS A 71 8.88 -5.40 3.22
N ILE A 72 7.90 -5.72 2.34
CA ILE A 72 7.81 -7.04 1.70
C ILE A 72 7.74 -6.85 0.17
N VAL A 73 8.67 -6.06 -0.36
CA VAL A 73 8.83 -5.76 -1.80
C VAL A 73 10.03 -6.53 -2.33
N TYR A 74 9.83 -7.33 -3.37
CA TYR A 74 10.87 -8.19 -3.94
C TYR A 74 11.74 -7.45 -4.96
N ALA A 75 13.05 -7.75 -4.96
CA ALA A 75 13.95 -7.25 -5.98
C ALA A 75 13.46 -7.62 -7.41
N PRO A 76 13.66 -6.73 -8.41
CA PRO A 76 14.40 -5.48 -8.35
C PRO A 76 13.59 -4.26 -7.87
N TYR A 77 12.34 -4.45 -7.46
CA TYR A 77 11.45 -3.37 -7.03
C TYR A 77 11.85 -2.82 -5.65
N GLN A 78 11.54 -1.56 -5.44
CA GLN A 78 11.76 -0.87 -4.15
C GLN A 78 10.54 -0.03 -3.82
N HIS A 79 10.17 0.00 -2.54
CA HIS A 79 9.12 0.89 -2.08
C HIS A 79 9.62 2.34 -2.04
N THR A 80 8.80 3.26 -2.49
CA THR A 80 9.02 4.70 -2.37
C THR A 80 7.87 5.29 -1.58
N TYR A 81 8.16 5.87 -0.43
CA TYR A 81 7.17 6.57 0.38
C TYR A 81 6.71 7.84 -0.34
N PHE A 82 5.42 7.94 -0.61
CA PHE A 82 4.87 9.06 -1.38
C PHE A 82 5.10 10.41 -0.71
N ALA A 83 5.00 10.46 0.61
CA ALA A 83 5.24 11.66 1.41
C ALA A 83 6.67 12.22 1.30
N THR A 84 7.64 11.42 0.83
CA THR A 84 9.03 11.85 0.65
C THR A 84 9.32 12.49 -0.70
N LEU A 85 8.37 12.45 -1.63
CA LEU A 85 8.49 13.14 -2.91
C LEU A 85 8.45 14.66 -2.72
N PRO A 86 9.12 15.44 -3.58
CA PRO A 86 9.11 16.90 -3.48
C PRO A 86 7.68 17.45 -3.42
N GLY A 87 7.42 18.35 -2.47
CA GLY A 87 6.11 19.00 -2.29
C GLY A 87 5.00 18.11 -1.67
N MET A 88 5.22 16.81 -1.52
CA MET A 88 4.14 15.89 -1.13
C MET A 88 3.90 15.79 0.37
N TRP A 89 4.85 16.13 1.23
CA TRP A 89 4.66 16.09 2.67
C TRP A 89 3.40 16.82 3.12
N GLN A 90 3.16 18.03 2.61
CA GLN A 90 2.07 18.91 3.05
C GLN A 90 0.67 18.42 2.65
N ARG A 91 0.58 17.46 1.73
CA ARG A 91 -0.68 16.93 1.20
C ARG A 91 -0.84 15.42 1.31
N THR A 92 0.09 14.73 1.98
CA THR A 92 0.05 13.27 2.13
C THR A 92 -0.37 12.85 3.53
N ILE A 93 -1.23 11.84 3.58
CA ILE A 93 -1.58 11.08 4.78
C ILE A 93 -1.09 9.66 4.53
N SER A 94 0.12 9.35 5.01
CA SER A 94 0.66 8.00 4.94
C SER A 94 0.01 7.13 5.98
N CYS A 95 -0.64 6.05 5.51
CA CYS A 95 -1.23 5.03 6.36
C CYS A 95 -0.43 3.75 6.24
N SER A 96 -0.07 3.15 7.37
CA SER A 96 0.54 1.84 7.41
C SER A 96 0.02 1.04 8.60
N SER A 97 0.40 -0.23 8.67
CA SER A 97 -0.07 -1.14 9.69
C SER A 97 1.06 -2.07 10.14
N LEU A 98 1.05 -2.40 11.40
CA LEU A 98 1.97 -3.37 12.00
C LEU A 98 1.58 -4.83 11.69
N SER A 99 0.41 -4.99 11.07
CA SER A 99 -0.24 -6.28 10.83
C SER A 99 0.58 -7.26 9.99
N LYS A 100 1.23 -6.77 8.92
CA LYS A 100 1.94 -7.61 7.96
C LYS A 100 3.41 -7.77 8.33
N THR A 101 4.04 -6.65 8.65
CA THR A 101 5.46 -6.62 9.03
C THR A 101 5.75 -7.49 10.25
N TYR A 102 4.87 -7.50 11.25
CA TYR A 102 5.07 -8.25 12.51
C TYR A 102 4.14 -9.47 12.64
N SER A 103 3.39 -9.84 11.59
CA SER A 103 2.46 -10.98 11.60
C SER A 103 1.39 -10.92 12.69
N ILE A 104 0.96 -9.72 13.06
CA ILE A 104 0.00 -9.45 14.14
C ILE A 104 -1.35 -8.90 13.63
N THR A 105 -1.81 -9.40 12.49
CA THR A 105 -3.04 -8.91 11.84
C THR A 105 -4.25 -8.84 12.78
N GLY A 106 -4.39 -9.80 13.71
CA GLY A 106 -5.46 -9.84 14.69
C GLY A 106 -5.40 -8.75 15.77
N TRP A 107 -4.26 -8.09 15.94
CA TRP A 107 -4.09 -7.04 16.96
C TRP A 107 -4.74 -5.70 16.57
N ARG A 108 -5.04 -5.51 15.31
CA ARG A 108 -5.69 -4.31 14.77
C ARG A 108 -4.93 -3.01 15.06
N LEU A 109 -3.60 -3.04 14.92
CA LEU A 109 -2.72 -1.88 15.10
C LEU A 109 -2.26 -1.35 13.75
N GLY A 110 -2.41 -0.05 13.59
CA GLY A 110 -1.90 0.71 12.45
C GLY A 110 -1.60 2.14 12.88
N TYR A 111 -1.05 2.92 11.97
CA TYR A 111 -0.70 4.31 12.24
C TYR A 111 -0.85 5.16 10.98
N THR A 112 -0.97 6.46 11.20
CA THR A 112 -0.91 7.47 10.15
C THR A 112 0.23 8.45 10.44
N ILE A 113 0.90 8.88 9.38
CA ILE A 113 1.93 9.93 9.41
C ILE A 113 1.48 11.04 8.47
N ALA A 114 1.30 12.23 9.02
CA ALA A 114 0.84 13.40 8.27
C ALA A 114 1.30 14.68 8.97
N PRO A 115 1.25 15.85 8.31
CA PRO A 115 1.48 17.14 8.95
C PRO A 115 0.63 17.34 10.21
N PRO A 116 1.12 18.09 11.22
CA PRO A 116 0.44 18.28 12.49
C PRO A 116 -1.01 18.75 12.37
N GLU A 117 -1.29 19.70 11.49
CA GLU A 117 -2.62 20.27 11.27
C GLU A 117 -3.62 19.25 10.70
N ILE A 118 -3.16 18.30 9.88
CA ILE A 118 -3.96 17.18 9.38
C ILE A 118 -4.15 16.16 10.50
N THR A 119 -3.07 15.79 11.18
CA THR A 119 -3.08 14.82 12.29
C THR A 119 -4.04 15.24 13.41
N ASP A 120 -4.09 16.50 13.76
CA ASP A 120 -5.00 17.02 14.79
C ASP A 120 -6.48 16.90 14.39
N ARG A 121 -6.79 17.02 13.11
CA ARG A 121 -8.15 16.78 12.58
C ARG A 121 -8.50 15.29 12.57
N ILE A 122 -7.56 14.44 12.16
CA ILE A 122 -7.71 12.98 12.18
C ILE A 122 -7.98 12.51 13.61
N LYS A 123 -7.19 12.96 14.60
CA LYS A 123 -7.38 12.60 16.01
C LYS A 123 -8.79 12.90 16.50
N LYS A 124 -9.33 14.08 16.21
CA LYS A 124 -10.68 14.48 16.62
C LYS A 124 -11.74 13.55 16.07
N VAL A 125 -11.64 13.16 14.80
CA VAL A 125 -12.60 12.23 14.18
C VAL A 125 -12.42 10.82 14.71
N HIS A 126 -11.17 10.36 14.84
CA HIS A 126 -10.84 9.03 15.33
C HIS A 126 -11.30 8.79 16.76
N ASP A 127 -11.17 9.78 17.62
CA ASP A 127 -11.65 9.72 19.01
C ASP A 127 -13.16 9.41 19.09
N PHE A 128 -13.96 10.02 18.23
CA PHE A 128 -15.40 9.75 18.17
C PHE A 128 -15.75 8.41 17.50
N LEU A 129 -14.94 7.94 16.55
CA LEU A 129 -15.24 6.72 15.82
C LEU A 129 -14.80 5.45 16.54
N THR A 130 -13.65 5.47 17.20
CA THR A 130 -13.01 4.27 17.74
C THR A 130 -12.37 4.45 19.12
N VAL A 131 -12.30 5.69 19.64
CA VAL A 131 -11.57 6.07 20.85
C VAL A 131 -10.06 5.88 20.71
N GLY A 132 -9.61 4.75 20.19
CA GLY A 132 -8.21 4.42 19.95
C GLY A 132 -7.96 2.91 19.87
N ALA A 133 -6.75 2.55 19.49
CA ALA A 133 -6.31 1.16 19.53
C ALA A 133 -6.09 0.71 21.00
N ALA A 134 -6.21 -0.60 21.26
CA ALA A 134 -6.05 -1.15 22.61
C ALA A 134 -4.66 -0.84 23.20
N ALA A 135 -4.62 -0.08 24.29
CA ALA A 135 -3.37 0.37 24.93
C ALA A 135 -2.39 -0.78 25.28
N PRO A 136 -2.81 -1.94 25.81
CA PRO A 136 -1.89 -3.04 26.07
C PRO A 136 -1.19 -3.56 24.81
N LEU A 137 -1.88 -3.55 23.67
CA LEU A 137 -1.28 -3.99 22.38
C LEU A 137 -0.36 -2.94 21.81
N GLN A 138 -0.63 -1.64 22.02
CA GLN A 138 0.29 -0.57 21.66
C GLN A 138 1.61 -0.70 22.43
N GLU A 139 1.58 -0.98 23.72
CA GLU A 139 2.77 -1.23 24.53
C GLU A 139 3.50 -2.50 24.07
N ALA A 140 2.78 -3.58 23.83
CA ALA A 140 3.37 -4.86 23.43
C ALA A 140 4.10 -4.81 22.08
N VAL A 141 3.79 -3.87 21.19
CA VAL A 141 4.45 -3.74 19.88
C VAL A 141 5.75 -2.92 19.92
N ILE A 142 6.00 -2.16 20.98
CA ILE A 142 7.19 -1.29 21.09
C ILE A 142 8.50 -2.04 20.82
N PRO A 143 8.73 -3.26 21.34
CA PRO A 143 9.94 -4.01 21.00
C PRO A 143 10.07 -4.28 19.49
N GLY A 144 8.97 -4.58 18.79
CA GLY A 144 8.96 -4.80 17.35
C GLY A 144 9.40 -3.56 16.56
N LEU A 145 8.93 -2.38 16.96
CA LEU A 145 9.33 -1.10 16.34
C LEU A 145 10.81 -0.75 16.52
N ARG A 146 11.50 -1.45 17.43
CA ARG A 146 12.94 -1.29 17.70
C ARG A 146 13.80 -2.33 17.00
N PHE A 147 13.22 -3.24 16.24
CA PHE A 147 14.00 -4.23 15.49
C PHE A 147 14.91 -3.53 14.48
N GLY A 148 16.13 -4.06 14.34
CA GLY A 148 17.10 -3.58 13.37
C GLY A 148 16.82 -4.09 11.95
N GLN A 149 17.62 -3.62 10.99
CA GLN A 149 17.51 -3.97 9.58
C GLN A 149 17.56 -5.49 9.33
N GLU A 150 18.23 -6.24 10.20
CA GLU A 150 18.32 -7.70 10.11
C GLU A 150 16.95 -8.36 10.11
N TYR A 151 16.03 -7.92 10.99
CA TYR A 151 14.65 -8.43 11.02
C TYR A 151 13.94 -8.25 9.67
N TYR A 152 14.04 -7.09 9.07
CA TYR A 152 13.39 -6.80 7.78
C TYR A 152 14.02 -7.59 6.64
N ASN A 153 15.32 -7.80 6.66
CA ASN A 153 16.03 -8.62 5.69
C ASN A 153 15.58 -10.09 5.79
N ASP A 154 15.47 -10.64 6.99
CA ASP A 154 15.00 -12.01 7.23
C ASP A 154 13.54 -12.20 6.85
N LEU A 155 12.70 -11.18 7.15
CA LEU A 155 11.33 -11.14 6.74
C LEU A 155 11.23 -11.23 5.21
N LEU A 156 11.94 -10.38 4.49
CA LEU A 156 11.94 -10.33 3.03
C LEU A 156 12.47 -11.64 2.43
N ALA A 157 13.58 -12.18 2.96
CA ALA A 157 14.13 -13.46 2.51
C ALA A 157 13.15 -14.62 2.69
N THR A 158 12.43 -14.63 3.82
CA THR A 158 11.42 -15.64 4.12
C THR A 158 10.26 -15.57 3.13
N TYR A 159 9.74 -14.39 2.84
CA TYR A 159 8.64 -14.21 1.88
C TYR A 159 9.10 -14.45 0.44
N THR A 160 10.32 -14.08 0.07
CA THR A 160 10.91 -14.39 -1.25
C THR A 160 10.90 -15.90 -1.48
N ARG A 161 11.43 -16.69 -0.54
CA ARG A 161 11.45 -18.14 -0.64
C ARG A 161 10.04 -18.74 -0.75
N LYS A 162 9.07 -18.22 0.02
CA LYS A 162 7.68 -18.69 -0.06
C LYS A 162 7.03 -18.38 -1.41
N ARG A 163 7.28 -17.20 -1.95
CA ARG A 163 6.84 -16.80 -3.29
C ARG A 163 7.42 -17.75 -4.35
N ASP A 164 8.71 -17.95 -4.32
CA ASP A 164 9.42 -18.75 -5.33
C ASP A 164 8.91 -20.20 -5.33
N LEU A 165 8.78 -20.81 -4.14
CA LEU A 165 8.20 -22.15 -3.99
C LEU A 165 6.76 -22.22 -4.51
N PHE A 166 5.96 -21.20 -4.27
CA PHE A 166 4.58 -21.16 -4.73
C PHE A 166 4.50 -21.02 -6.26
N VAL A 167 5.31 -20.13 -6.85
CA VAL A 167 5.42 -19.93 -8.29
C VAL A 167 5.86 -21.23 -8.98
N GLU A 168 6.91 -21.90 -8.45
CA GLU A 168 7.38 -23.19 -8.94
C GLU A 168 6.25 -24.25 -8.93
N GLY A 169 5.44 -24.27 -7.87
CA GLY A 169 4.30 -25.17 -7.78
C GLY A 169 3.21 -24.88 -8.83
N LEU A 170 2.95 -23.60 -9.13
CA LEU A 170 2.01 -23.20 -10.17
C LEU A 170 2.52 -23.58 -11.57
N ASP A 171 3.81 -23.37 -11.84
CA ASP A 171 4.46 -23.78 -13.09
C ASP A 171 4.37 -25.29 -13.29
N ALA A 172 4.61 -26.06 -12.25
CA ALA A 172 4.57 -27.52 -12.29
C ALA A 172 3.19 -28.07 -12.67
N ILE A 173 2.11 -27.38 -12.34
CA ILE A 173 0.73 -27.76 -12.72
C ILE A 173 0.24 -27.05 -13.99
N GLY A 174 1.08 -26.22 -14.64
CA GLY A 174 0.75 -25.51 -15.87
C GLY A 174 -0.28 -24.38 -15.70
N LEU A 175 -0.44 -23.84 -14.49
CA LEU A 175 -1.37 -22.75 -14.23
C LEU A 175 -0.74 -21.41 -14.64
N GLN A 176 -1.43 -20.66 -15.51
CA GLN A 176 -1.01 -19.29 -15.88
C GLN A 176 -1.10 -18.37 -14.67
N HIS A 177 -0.02 -17.67 -14.40
CA HIS A 177 0.07 -16.72 -13.29
C HIS A 177 1.00 -15.58 -13.62
N THR A 178 0.96 -14.54 -12.80
CA THR A 178 1.95 -13.45 -12.81
C THR A 178 2.80 -13.53 -11.56
N VAL A 179 4.10 -13.25 -11.70
CA VAL A 179 5.01 -13.17 -10.54
C VAL A 179 4.86 -11.79 -9.90
N PRO A 180 4.32 -11.69 -8.68
CA PRO A 180 4.08 -10.40 -8.07
C PRO A 180 5.37 -9.77 -7.56
N PRO A 181 5.54 -8.44 -7.68
CA PRO A 181 6.67 -7.70 -7.13
C PRO A 181 6.60 -7.45 -5.62
N VAL A 182 5.51 -7.85 -4.98
CA VAL A 182 5.28 -7.66 -3.54
C VAL A 182 4.61 -8.89 -2.94
N SER A 183 4.81 -9.12 -1.64
CA SER A 183 4.10 -10.20 -0.93
C SER A 183 2.61 -9.91 -0.88
N TYR A 184 1.87 -10.66 -1.67
CA TYR A 184 0.45 -10.74 -1.58
C TYR A 184 -0.01 -12.19 -1.66
N THR A 185 -0.84 -12.61 -0.71
CA THR A 185 -1.25 -14.01 -0.55
C THR A 185 -2.42 -14.42 -1.44
N HIS A 186 -2.88 -13.56 -2.35
CA HIS A 186 -3.96 -13.88 -3.26
C HIS A 186 -3.44 -13.95 -4.70
N LEU A 187 -2.90 -15.09 -5.06
CA LEU A 187 -2.90 -15.53 -6.43
C LEU A 187 -4.34 -15.91 -6.77
N ARG A 188 -5.09 -15.00 -7.36
CA ARG A 188 -6.39 -15.33 -7.93
C ARG A 188 -6.16 -16.13 -9.21
N ALA A 189 -6.53 -17.38 -9.19
CA ALA A 189 -6.91 -18.07 -10.42
C ALA A 189 -8.10 -17.28 -11.02
N HIS A 190 -8.00 -16.83 -12.25
CA HIS A 190 -9.02 -16.01 -12.93
C HIS A 190 -10.40 -16.68 -13.06
N GLU A 191 -10.55 -17.92 -12.64
CA GLU A 191 -11.74 -18.74 -12.88
C GLU A 191 -12.74 -18.84 -11.72
N THR A 192 -12.42 -18.38 -10.52
CA THR A 192 -13.26 -18.65 -9.35
C THR A 192 -14.37 -17.65 -9.08
N LEU A 193 -14.50 -16.57 -9.86
CA LEU A 193 -15.54 -15.54 -9.65
C LEU A 193 -16.76 -15.63 -10.56
N ARG A 194 -16.85 -16.62 -11.45
CA ARG A 194 -18.03 -16.80 -12.33
C ARG A 194 -19.05 -17.81 -11.83
N HIS A 195 -18.81 -18.48 -10.71
CA HIS A 195 -19.65 -19.57 -10.21
C HIS A 195 -19.96 -19.51 -8.70
N LEU A 196 -20.00 -18.30 -8.10
CA LEU A 196 -20.59 -18.09 -6.79
C LEU A 196 -21.74 -17.10 -6.88
#